data_2218188e22bde7f21e2b32ccd655f09d
#
_entry.id   2218188e22bde7f21e2b32ccd655f09d
#
_cell.length_a   1.000
_cell.length_b   1.000
_cell.length_c   1.000
_cell.angle_alpha   90.00
_cell.angle_beta   90.00
_cell.angle_gamma   90.00
#
_symmetry.space_group_name_H-M   'P 1'
#
loop_
_entity.id
_entity.type
_entity.pdbx_description
1 polymer ?
#
loop_
_entity_poly.entity_id
_entity_poly.type
_entity_poly.pdbx_seq_one_letter_code
_entity_poly.pdbx_strand_id
1 'polypeptide(L)'
;MIYLPTLHAFAMNNVFTGSEGSLRFRITPKVVKKPGSKEVDMENSSMEAEYWFGPLCYEKSTVEGKETFPMSDEGRAALQNWLDSKI
;
A
#
# COMPACT_ATOMS: atom_id res chain seq x y z
N MET A 1 -9.59 -2.58 12.83
CA MET A 1 -9.59 -1.94 11.50
C MET A 1 -8.26 -1.28 11.24
N ILE A 2 -7.65 -1.58 10.10
CA ILE A 2 -6.35 -1.00 9.73
C ILE A 2 -6.55 0.44 9.27
N TYR A 3 -5.74 1.35 9.81
CA TYR A 3 -5.74 2.75 9.41
C TYR A 3 -4.75 2.94 8.25
N LEU A 4 -5.22 3.58 7.17
CA LEU A 4 -4.38 3.91 6.02
C LEU A 4 -4.26 5.43 5.87
N PRO A 5 -3.13 5.92 5.35
CA PRO A 5 -3.01 7.35 5.03
C PRO A 5 -3.93 7.71 3.85
N THR A 6 -4.04 9.01 3.59
CA THR A 6 -4.84 9.49 2.48
C THR A 6 -4.23 9.08 1.14
N LEU A 7 -5.06 9.06 0.11
CA LEU A 7 -4.60 8.78 -1.25
C LEU A 7 -3.52 9.78 -1.70
N HIS A 8 -3.65 11.04 -1.26
CA HIS A 8 -2.66 12.08 -1.55
C HIS A 8 -1.27 11.71 -1.05
N ALA A 9 -1.18 11.11 0.14
CA ALA A 9 0.11 10.68 0.70
C ALA A 9 0.78 9.64 -0.20
N PHE A 10 0.02 8.69 -0.73
CA PHE A 10 0.56 7.71 -1.68
C PHE A 10 0.94 8.37 -3.01
N ALA A 11 0.15 9.32 -3.48
CA ALA A 11 0.45 10.05 -4.72
C ALA A 11 1.75 10.85 -4.62
N MET A 12 2.18 11.20 -3.41
CA MET A 12 3.47 11.84 -3.17
C MET A 12 4.63 10.84 -3.02
N ASN A 13 4.40 9.60 -3.37
CA ASN A 13 5.39 8.52 -3.38
C ASN A 13 5.92 8.16 -1.97
N ASN A 14 5.06 8.25 -0.96
CA ASN A 14 5.42 7.89 0.40
C ASN A 14 5.09 6.42 0.67
N VAL A 15 6.11 5.65 1.08
CA VAL A 15 5.91 4.27 1.53
C VAL A 15 5.27 4.30 2.92
N PHE A 16 4.28 3.45 3.12
CA PHE A 16 3.60 3.32 4.42
C PHE A 16 3.81 1.92 4.97
N THR A 17 4.20 1.85 6.23
CA THR A 17 4.32 0.58 6.96
C THR A 17 3.49 0.68 8.22
N GLY A 18 2.91 -0.46 8.63
CA GLY A 18 2.09 -0.48 9.82
C GLY A 18 1.93 -1.88 10.36
N SER A 19 1.14 -1.99 11.44
CA SER A 19 0.86 -3.26 12.07
C SER A 19 -0.48 -3.24 12.77
N GLU A 20 -1.09 -4.42 12.87
CA GLU A 20 -2.33 -4.66 13.62
C GLU A 20 -2.22 -6.03 14.25
N GLY A 21 -2.09 -6.10 15.58
CA GLY A 21 -1.80 -7.37 16.25
C GLY A 21 -0.47 -7.95 15.76
N SER A 22 -0.48 -9.19 15.31
CA SER A 22 0.71 -9.81 14.74
C SER A 22 0.87 -9.58 13.24
N LEU A 23 -0.12 -8.97 12.61
CA LEU A 23 -0.04 -8.61 11.19
C LEU A 23 0.87 -7.41 10.99
N ARG A 24 1.78 -7.51 10.04
CA ARG A 24 2.64 -6.42 9.59
C ARG A 24 2.40 -6.20 8.11
N PHE A 25 2.46 -4.95 7.66
CA PHE A 25 2.25 -4.68 6.25
C PHE A 25 3.08 -3.49 5.78
N ARG A 26 3.33 -3.49 4.47
CA ARG A 26 4.04 -2.40 3.79
C ARG A 26 3.32 -2.09 2.49
N ILE A 27 3.07 -0.82 2.24
CA ILE A 27 2.43 -0.35 1.01
C ILE A 27 3.41 0.57 0.30
N THR A 28 3.80 0.16 -0.90
CA THR A 28 4.74 0.91 -1.73
C THR A 28 3.98 1.51 -2.90
N PRO A 29 3.85 2.84 -2.99
CA PRO A 29 3.21 3.46 -4.13
C PRO A 29 4.12 3.40 -5.35
N LYS A 30 3.53 3.13 -6.51
CA LYS A 30 4.22 3.18 -7.79
C LYS A 30 3.61 4.35 -8.56
N VAL A 31 4.24 5.50 -8.44
CA VAL A 31 3.73 6.74 -9.00
C VAL A 31 4.27 6.94 -10.41
N VAL A 32 3.35 7.14 -11.34
CA VAL A 32 3.66 7.48 -12.74
C VAL A 32 3.25 8.92 -12.95
N LYS A 33 4.13 9.70 -13.58
CA LYS A 33 3.85 11.10 -13.89
C LYS A 33 3.43 11.24 -15.35
N LYS A 34 2.53 12.19 -15.60
CA LYS A 34 2.09 12.48 -16.96
C LYS A 34 3.26 13.02 -17.78
N PRO A 35 3.39 12.61 -19.06
CA PRO A 35 4.46 13.12 -19.93
C PRO A 35 4.44 14.65 -20.03
N GLY A 36 5.60 15.28 -19.86
CA GLY A 36 5.74 16.72 -19.93
C GLY A 36 5.16 17.50 -18.76
N SER A 37 4.73 16.80 -17.70
CA SER A 37 4.10 17.43 -16.54
C SER A 37 4.66 16.83 -15.24
N LYS A 38 4.52 17.59 -14.15
CA LYS A 38 4.85 17.09 -12.82
C LYS A 38 3.63 16.46 -12.13
N GLU A 39 2.49 16.45 -12.81
CA GLU A 39 1.26 15.89 -12.26
C GLU A 39 1.32 14.36 -12.26
N VAL A 40 0.77 13.76 -11.21
CA VAL A 40 0.69 12.31 -11.08
C VAL A 40 -0.43 11.79 -11.98
N ASP A 41 -0.11 10.77 -12.78
CA ASP A 41 -1.11 10.05 -13.56
C ASP A 41 -1.73 8.97 -12.68
N MET A 42 -2.86 9.27 -12.06
CA MET A 42 -3.52 8.36 -11.13
C MET A 42 -4.02 7.09 -11.82
N GLU A 43 -4.36 7.16 -13.10
CA GLU A 43 -4.83 5.99 -13.84
C GLU A 43 -3.74 4.95 -14.06
N ASN A 44 -2.50 5.40 -14.25
CA ASN A 44 -1.36 4.50 -14.48
C ASN A 44 -0.54 4.25 -13.23
N SER A 45 -0.88 4.92 -12.12
CA SER A 45 -0.21 4.71 -10.84
C SER A 45 -0.91 3.61 -10.06
N SER A 46 -0.16 2.95 -9.19
CA SER A 46 -0.70 1.85 -8.39
C SER A 46 -0.07 1.83 -6.99
N MET A 47 -0.66 1.02 -6.12
CA MET A 47 -0.17 0.78 -4.77
C MET A 47 0.09 -0.71 -4.63
N GLU A 48 1.32 -1.08 -4.28
CA GLU A 48 1.70 -2.46 -4.05
C GLU A 48 1.71 -2.73 -2.56
N ALA A 49 0.86 -3.66 -2.11
CA ALA A 49 0.73 -4.01 -0.70
C ALA A 49 1.31 -5.38 -0.43
N GLU A 50 2.05 -5.51 0.65
CA GLU A 50 2.64 -6.76 1.11
C GLU A 50 2.32 -6.92 2.59
N TYR A 51 2.13 -8.16 3.05
CA TYR A 51 1.92 -8.41 4.46
C TYR A 51 2.69 -9.64 4.92
N TRP A 52 2.98 -9.68 6.22
CA TRP A 52 3.62 -10.82 6.88
C TRP A 52 3.20 -10.85 8.35
N PHE A 53 3.49 -11.94 9.02
CA PHE A 53 3.17 -12.09 10.44
C PHE A 53 4.45 -12.28 11.26
N GLY A 54 4.42 -11.80 12.49
CA GLY A 54 5.49 -12.00 13.45
C GLY A 54 6.20 -10.70 13.84
N PRO A 55 7.16 -10.80 14.77
CA PRO A 55 7.85 -9.62 15.29
C PRO A 55 8.98 -9.11 14.39
N LEU A 56 9.36 -9.84 13.33
CA LEU A 56 10.48 -9.47 12.48
C LEU A 56 10.10 -8.38 11.49
N CYS A 57 11.08 -7.56 11.13
CA CYS A 57 10.89 -6.52 10.13
C CYS A 57 10.83 -7.14 8.72
N TYR A 58 10.42 -6.32 7.73
CA TYR A 58 10.26 -6.76 6.35
C TYR A 58 11.47 -7.53 5.80
N GLU A 59 12.68 -7.02 6.05
CA GLU A 59 13.89 -7.62 5.51
C GLU A 59 14.20 -9.01 6.07
N LYS A 60 13.70 -9.30 7.28
CA LYS A 60 13.97 -10.56 7.97
C LYS A 60 12.78 -11.50 8.01
N SER A 61 11.67 -11.09 7.43
CA SER A 61 10.43 -11.86 7.40
C SER A 61 10.13 -12.35 6.00
N THR A 62 9.45 -13.50 5.92
CA THR A 62 8.90 -13.96 4.65
C THR A 62 7.55 -13.29 4.43
N VAL A 63 7.39 -12.63 3.29
CA VAL A 63 6.12 -12.02 2.91
C VAL A 63 5.10 -13.10 2.64
N GLU A 64 3.98 -13.07 3.37
CA GLU A 64 2.90 -14.07 3.25
C GLU A 64 2.03 -13.83 2.02
N GLY A 65 1.85 -12.55 1.63
CA GLY A 65 1.05 -12.24 0.47
C GLY A 65 1.36 -10.85 -0.06
N LYS A 66 1.02 -10.66 -1.33
CA LYS A 66 1.28 -9.41 -2.04
C LYS A 66 0.15 -9.18 -3.04
N GLU A 67 -0.30 -7.94 -3.14
CA GLU A 67 -1.36 -7.56 -4.07
C GLU A 67 -1.12 -6.14 -4.56
N THR A 68 -1.58 -5.85 -5.78
CA THR A 68 -1.47 -4.51 -6.37
C THR A 68 -2.86 -3.93 -6.54
N PHE A 69 -3.02 -2.67 -6.15
CA PHE A 69 -4.29 -1.96 -6.21
C PHE A 69 -4.13 -0.67 -7.01
N PRO A 70 -5.17 -0.23 -7.73
CA PRO A 70 -5.10 1.04 -8.44
C PRO A 70 -5.01 2.22 -7.46
N MET A 71 -4.35 3.29 -7.89
CA MET A 71 -4.21 4.49 -7.06
C MET A 71 -5.48 5.34 -7.20
N SER A 72 -6.53 4.91 -6.52
CA SER A 72 -7.85 5.55 -6.52
C SER A 72 -8.50 5.33 -5.17
N ASP A 73 -9.60 6.03 -4.90
CA ASP A 73 -10.36 5.84 -3.66
C ASP A 73 -10.87 4.41 -3.56
N GLU A 74 -11.33 3.84 -4.67
CA GLU A 74 -11.78 2.45 -4.72
C GLU A 74 -10.63 1.49 -4.45
N GLY A 75 -9.46 1.75 -5.03
CA GLY A 75 -8.26 0.94 -4.82
C GLY A 75 -7.80 0.98 -3.37
N ARG A 76 -7.84 2.18 -2.76
CA ARG A 76 -7.49 2.35 -1.35
C ARG A 76 -8.45 1.58 -0.45
N ALA A 77 -9.75 1.64 -0.73
CA ALA A 77 -10.76 0.90 0.03
C ALA A 77 -10.58 -0.62 -0.13
N ALA A 78 -10.30 -1.07 -1.35
CA ALA A 78 -10.05 -2.49 -1.61
C ALA A 78 -8.81 -2.98 -0.88
N LEU A 79 -7.74 -2.17 -0.87
CA LEU A 79 -6.50 -2.48 -0.15
C LEU A 79 -6.76 -2.60 1.35
N GLN A 80 -7.51 -1.68 1.92
CA GLN A 80 -7.86 -1.72 3.33
C GLN A 80 -8.66 -2.98 3.67
N ASN A 81 -9.66 -3.31 2.86
CA ASN A 81 -10.47 -4.51 3.06
C ASN A 81 -9.63 -5.78 2.94
N TRP A 82 -8.70 -5.80 1.99
CA TRP A 82 -7.79 -6.93 1.80
C TRP A 82 -6.91 -7.16 3.03
N LEU A 83 -6.33 -6.09 3.57
CA LEU A 83 -5.51 -6.18 4.79
C LEU A 83 -6.35 -6.54 6.01
N ASP A 84 -7.53 -5.94 6.16
CA ASP A 84 -8.44 -6.25 7.28
C ASP A 84 -8.84 -7.73 7.27
N SER A 85 -8.94 -8.35 6.09
CA SER A 85 -9.28 -9.76 5.98
C SER A 85 -8.17 -10.70 6.45
N LYS A 86 -6.96 -10.17 6.66
CA LYS A 86 -5.81 -10.96 7.09
C LYS A 86 -5.59 -10.92 8.61
N ILE A 87 -6.33 -10.09 9.31
CA ILE A 87 -6.25 -9.97 10.77
C ILE A 87 -6.92 -11.16 11.45
#